data_ab74d3ce5ce64dae12bac75af2b65a17
#
_entry.id   ab74d3ce5ce64dae12bac75af2b65a17
#
_cell.length_a   1.000
_cell.length_b   1.000
_cell.length_c   1.000
_cell.angle_alpha   90.00
_cell.angle_beta   90.00
_cell.angle_gamma   90.00
#
_symmetry.space_group_name_H-M   'P 1'
#
loop_
_entity.id
_entity.type
_entity.pdbx_description
1 polymer ?
#
loop_
_entity_poly.entity_id
_entity_poly.type
_entity_poly.pdbx_seq_one_letter_code
_entity_poly.pdbx_strand_id
1 'polypeptide(L)'
;MAKQAGKGVQEFRPYVTRSIPVGANIVCADNSGAKILEVINVPRIKTRSSRLAAGGVGDYCNVVVKKGPAELRKQVYGAVIVRQKYAVRRLNGVRVCFEDNAAVLITPEGETKGTDIKGPVA
;
A
#
# COMPACT_ATOMS: atom_id res chain seq x y z
N MET A 1 25.11 -20.88 1.96
CA MET A 1 24.09 -20.07 2.61
C MET A 1 23.23 -19.41 1.59
N ALA A 2 22.00 -19.76 1.65
CA ALA A 2 21.04 -19.25 0.67
C ALA A 2 20.95 -17.73 0.66
N LYS A 3 21.11 -17.13 1.77
CA LYS A 3 20.98 -15.67 1.87
C LYS A 3 22.02 -14.92 1.07
N GLN A 4 23.04 -15.60 0.63
CA GLN A 4 24.03 -14.94 -0.19
C GLN A 4 23.48 -14.48 -1.53
N ALA A 5 22.51 -15.19 -2.03
CA ALA A 5 21.97 -14.86 -3.34
C ALA A 5 21.44 -13.44 -3.42
N GLY A 6 20.91 -12.93 -2.32
CA GLY A 6 20.35 -11.60 -2.33
C GLY A 6 21.35 -10.49 -2.14
N LYS A 7 22.58 -10.83 -1.80
CA LYS A 7 23.53 -9.79 -1.44
C LYS A 7 24.11 -9.05 -2.61
N GLY A 8 24.19 -9.70 -3.75
CA GLY A 8 24.71 -9.06 -4.93
C GLY A 8 23.76 -8.07 -5.56
N VAL A 9 22.51 -8.11 -5.17
CA VAL A 9 21.50 -7.23 -5.73
C VAL A 9 20.99 -6.33 -4.63
N GLN A 10 21.45 -5.10 -4.65
CA GLN A 10 21.02 -4.11 -3.67
C GLN A 10 19.89 -3.30 -4.28
N GLU A 11 18.69 -3.53 -3.79
CA GLU A 11 17.58 -2.71 -4.23
C GLU A 11 17.65 -1.37 -3.53
N PHE A 12 17.62 -0.31 -4.30
CA PHE A 12 17.52 1.00 -3.73
C PHE A 12 16.09 1.23 -3.25
N ARG A 13 15.95 1.57 -1.98
CA ARG A 13 14.66 1.89 -1.40
C ARG A 13 14.68 3.31 -0.89
N PRO A 14 14.04 4.23 -1.59
CA PRO A 14 14.00 5.60 -1.10
C PRO A 14 13.19 5.69 0.18
N TYR A 15 13.54 6.63 1.02
CA TYR A 15 12.78 6.85 2.23
C TYR A 15 11.45 7.51 1.85
N VAL A 16 10.36 6.92 2.29
CA VAL A 16 9.03 7.44 2.07
C VAL A 16 8.36 7.62 3.43
N THR A 17 7.84 8.81 3.67
CA THR A 17 7.13 9.08 4.91
C THR A 17 5.87 8.24 4.96
N ARG A 18 5.67 7.53 6.06
CA ARG A 18 4.53 6.64 6.23
C ARG A 18 3.35 7.46 6.75
N SER A 19 2.48 7.87 5.85
CA SER A 19 1.40 8.78 6.18
C SER A 19 0.03 8.15 6.30
N ILE A 20 -0.09 6.85 6.06
CA ILE A 20 -1.37 6.15 6.07
C ILE A 20 -1.39 5.18 7.24
N PRO A 21 -2.00 5.58 8.38
CA PRO A 21 -2.02 4.73 9.57
C PRO A 21 -3.14 3.70 9.52
N VAL A 22 -3.08 2.76 10.46
CA VAL A 22 -4.16 1.82 10.66
C VAL A 22 -5.45 2.59 10.97
N GLY A 23 -6.53 2.18 10.31
CA GLY A 23 -7.81 2.86 10.44
C GLY A 23 -8.10 3.86 9.34
N ALA A 24 -7.12 4.17 8.50
CA ALA A 24 -7.33 5.12 7.41
C ALA A 24 -8.17 4.50 6.30
N ASN A 25 -9.02 5.31 5.69
CA ASN A 25 -9.78 4.91 4.51
C ASN A 25 -9.05 5.40 3.28
N ILE A 26 -8.84 4.50 2.33
CA ILE A 26 -8.11 4.81 1.11
C ILE A 26 -8.91 4.32 -0.09
N VAL A 27 -8.59 4.87 -1.26
CA VAL A 27 -9.27 4.52 -2.50
C VAL A 27 -8.67 3.24 -3.07
N CYS A 28 -9.51 2.38 -3.60
CA CYS A 28 -9.02 1.22 -4.34
C CYS A 28 -8.80 1.63 -5.79
N ALA A 29 -7.59 1.48 -6.27
CA ALA A 29 -7.18 1.99 -7.58
C ALA A 29 -7.25 0.94 -8.68
N ASP A 30 -7.82 -0.22 -8.42
CA ASP A 30 -7.93 -1.25 -9.44
C ASP A 30 -9.38 -1.47 -9.87
N ASN A 31 -9.58 -2.42 -10.78
CA ASN A 31 -10.90 -2.71 -11.31
C ASN A 31 -11.52 -3.97 -10.71
N SER A 32 -11.11 -4.33 -9.50
CA SER A 32 -11.65 -5.52 -8.83
C SER A 32 -13.09 -5.34 -8.33
N GLY A 33 -13.58 -4.11 -8.33
CA GLY A 33 -14.91 -3.79 -7.84
C GLY A 33 -14.94 -3.07 -6.51
N ALA A 34 -13.90 -3.19 -5.72
CA ALA A 34 -13.82 -2.46 -4.47
C ALA A 34 -13.61 -0.97 -4.74
N LYS A 35 -14.17 -0.12 -3.89
CA LYS A 35 -14.04 1.32 -4.06
C LYS A 35 -13.29 1.98 -2.93
N ILE A 36 -13.64 1.67 -1.69
CA ILE A 36 -12.98 2.24 -0.51
C ILE A 36 -12.45 1.10 0.33
N LEU A 37 -11.21 1.23 0.77
CA LEU A 37 -10.54 0.24 1.61
C LEU A 37 -10.21 0.89 2.94
N GLU A 38 -10.22 0.09 3.99
CA GLU A 38 -9.73 0.54 5.30
C GLU A 38 -8.49 -0.27 5.67
N VAL A 39 -7.41 0.41 6.02
CA VAL A 39 -6.18 -0.25 6.44
C VAL A 39 -6.38 -0.79 7.86
N ILE A 40 -6.17 -2.08 8.04
CA ILE A 40 -6.30 -2.70 9.37
C ILE A 40 -4.97 -3.11 9.95
N ASN A 41 -3.94 -3.29 9.13
CA ASN A 41 -2.64 -3.72 9.62
C ASN A 41 -1.57 -3.42 8.58
N VAL A 42 -0.37 -3.09 9.06
CA VAL A 42 0.82 -2.93 8.22
C VAL A 42 1.87 -3.90 8.78
N PRO A 43 1.90 -5.15 8.28
CA PRO A 43 2.58 -6.23 9.00
C PRO A 43 4.09 -6.06 9.13
N ARG A 44 4.73 -5.32 8.25
CA ARG A 44 6.18 -5.18 8.30
C ARG A 44 6.65 -4.04 9.17
N ILE A 45 5.72 -3.28 9.74
CA ILE A 45 6.08 -2.09 10.53
C ILE A 45 5.91 -2.42 12.00
N LYS A 46 6.97 -2.20 12.75
CA LYS A 46 6.94 -2.34 14.20
C LYS A 46 6.94 -0.97 14.83
N THR A 47 6.10 -0.78 15.82
CA THR A 47 5.98 0.49 16.50
C THR A 47 6.23 0.31 17.99
N ARG A 48 6.40 1.42 18.69
CA ARG A 48 6.62 1.41 20.15
C ARG A 48 5.64 2.36 20.81
N SER A 49 5.38 2.09 22.07
CA SER A 49 4.66 3.02 22.94
C SER A 49 3.30 3.42 22.38
N SER A 50 2.50 2.43 22.03
CA SER A 50 1.13 2.63 21.57
C SER A 50 1.00 3.39 20.26
N ARG A 51 2.08 3.59 19.53
CA ARG A 51 2.00 4.23 18.22
C ARG A 51 1.32 3.30 17.24
N LEU A 52 0.43 3.85 16.41
CA LEU A 52 -0.21 3.06 15.36
C LEU A 52 0.77 2.81 14.23
N ALA A 53 0.71 1.60 13.68
CA ALA A 53 1.48 1.29 12.47
C ALA A 53 0.94 2.12 11.31
N ALA A 54 1.82 2.49 10.40
CA ALA A 54 1.44 3.29 9.24
C ALA A 54 2.25 2.84 8.04
N GLY A 55 1.69 3.04 6.85
CA GLY A 55 2.36 2.69 5.61
C GLY A 55 2.47 3.90 4.69
N GLY A 56 3.30 3.77 3.68
CA GLY A 56 3.44 4.74 2.61
C GLY A 56 3.47 4.05 1.26
N VAL A 57 3.78 4.80 0.22
CA VAL A 57 3.85 4.26 -1.14
C VAL A 57 4.80 3.07 -1.17
N GLY A 58 4.34 1.98 -1.77
CA GLY A 58 5.13 0.76 -1.91
C GLY A 58 5.01 -0.21 -0.75
N ASP A 59 4.35 0.16 0.34
CA ASP A 59 4.21 -0.72 1.49
C ASP A 59 3.04 -1.67 1.32
N TYR A 60 3.24 -2.89 1.79
CA TYR A 60 2.20 -3.89 1.84
C TYR A 60 1.36 -3.66 3.10
N CYS A 61 0.05 -3.74 2.96
CA CYS A 61 -0.83 -3.63 4.11
C CYS A 61 -2.00 -4.59 3.96
N ASN A 62 -2.65 -4.89 5.08
CA ASN A 62 -3.88 -5.66 5.07
C ASN A 62 -5.04 -4.69 5.15
N VAL A 63 -6.05 -4.90 4.32
CA VAL A 63 -7.19 -4.00 4.21
C VAL A 63 -8.48 -4.78 4.19
N VAL A 64 -9.58 -4.11 4.54
CA VAL A 64 -10.92 -4.61 4.32
C VAL A 64 -11.64 -3.63 3.40
N VAL A 65 -12.59 -4.15 2.65
CA VAL A 65 -13.36 -3.33 1.71
C VAL A 65 -14.53 -2.70 2.47
N LYS A 66 -14.60 -1.37 2.45
CA LYS A 66 -15.70 -0.65 3.10
C LYS A 66 -16.83 -0.33 2.12
N LYS A 67 -16.49 -0.06 0.86
CA LYS A 67 -17.47 0.15 -0.20
C LYS A 67 -17.13 -0.75 -1.36
N GLY A 68 -18.13 -1.47 -1.86
CA GLY A 68 -17.97 -2.38 -2.97
C GLY A 68 -18.98 -3.50 -2.88
N PRO A 69 -18.87 -4.51 -3.74
CA PRO A 69 -19.77 -5.65 -3.70
C PRO A 69 -19.73 -6.37 -2.37
N ALA A 70 -20.85 -6.96 -1.97
CA ALA A 70 -20.96 -7.63 -0.68
C ALA A 70 -19.96 -8.78 -0.55
N GLU A 71 -19.67 -9.45 -1.65
CA GLU A 71 -18.71 -10.56 -1.64
C GLU A 71 -17.32 -10.11 -1.20
N LEU A 72 -16.90 -8.94 -1.63
CA LEU A 72 -15.58 -8.44 -1.30
C LEU A 72 -15.52 -7.93 0.13
N ARG A 73 -16.63 -7.47 0.68
CA ARG A 73 -16.62 -6.89 2.02
C ARG A 73 -16.48 -7.90 3.14
N LYS A 74 -16.47 -9.18 2.83
CA LYS A 74 -16.45 -10.22 3.86
C LYS A 74 -15.06 -10.75 4.18
N GLN A 75 -14.04 -10.27 3.50
CA GLN A 75 -12.69 -10.84 3.61
C GLN A 75 -11.67 -9.77 3.84
N VAL A 76 -10.53 -10.19 4.38
CA VAL A 76 -9.34 -9.35 4.51
C VAL A 76 -8.45 -9.61 3.29
N TYR A 77 -7.98 -8.53 2.69
CA TYR A 77 -7.13 -8.62 1.50
C TYR A 77 -5.77 -8.00 1.77
N GLY A 78 -4.76 -8.47 1.04
CA GLY A 78 -3.50 -7.76 0.95
C GLY A 78 -3.61 -6.64 -0.06
N ALA A 79 -2.87 -5.58 0.15
CA ALA A 79 -2.85 -4.45 -0.76
C ALA A 79 -1.48 -3.79 -0.74
N VAL A 80 -1.16 -3.11 -1.84
CA VAL A 80 0.06 -2.31 -1.93
C VAL A 80 -0.37 -0.87 -2.20
N ILE A 81 0.16 0.05 -1.42
CA ILE A 81 -0.17 1.47 -1.56
C ILE A 81 0.56 2.01 -2.78
N VAL A 82 -0.17 2.63 -3.70
CA VAL A 82 0.40 3.15 -4.94
C VAL A 82 0.42 4.66 -5.00
N ARG A 83 -0.38 5.35 -4.19
CA ARG A 83 -0.42 6.81 -4.14
C ARG A 83 -0.60 7.26 -2.71
N GLN A 84 -0.02 8.40 -2.37
CA GLN A 84 -0.29 9.04 -1.08
C GLN A 84 -0.37 10.54 -1.24
N LYS A 85 -1.18 11.18 -0.42
CA LYS A 85 -1.31 12.63 -0.44
C LYS A 85 -0.05 13.33 0.08
N TYR A 86 0.57 12.74 1.10
CA TYR A 86 1.78 13.33 1.65
C TYR A 86 2.90 13.24 0.62
N ALA A 87 3.64 14.32 0.45
CA ALA A 87 4.66 14.38 -0.58
C ALA A 87 5.77 13.37 -0.35
N VAL A 88 6.19 12.70 -1.42
CA VAL A 88 7.32 11.79 -1.43
C VAL A 88 8.51 12.55 -2.03
N ARG A 89 9.60 12.60 -1.31
CA ARG A 89 10.80 13.25 -1.81
C ARG A 89 11.66 12.24 -2.56
N ARG A 90 11.99 12.57 -3.80
CA ARG A 90 12.84 11.73 -4.62
C ARG A 90 14.28 12.20 -4.55
N LEU A 91 15.20 11.35 -5.03
CA LEU A 91 16.62 11.65 -4.96
C LEU A 91 17.00 12.92 -5.70
N ASN A 92 16.32 13.21 -6.80
CA ASN A 92 16.60 14.41 -7.57
C ASN A 92 16.02 15.68 -6.97
N GLY A 93 15.44 15.59 -5.78
CA GLY A 93 14.86 16.72 -5.08
C GLY A 93 13.42 17.02 -5.45
N VAL A 94 12.87 16.33 -6.42
CA VAL A 94 11.48 16.50 -6.81
C VAL A 94 10.57 15.88 -5.75
N ARG A 95 9.51 16.59 -5.39
CA ARG A 95 8.50 16.07 -4.47
C ARG A 95 7.26 15.70 -5.26
N VAL A 96 6.77 14.49 -5.00
CA VAL A 96 5.62 13.96 -5.71
C VAL A 96 4.50 13.76 -4.71
N CYS A 97 3.33 14.33 -4.99
CA CYS A 97 2.15 14.10 -4.16
C CYS A 97 0.95 13.91 -5.06
N PHE A 98 -0.06 13.26 -4.52
CA PHE A 98 -1.27 12.92 -5.28
C PHE A 98 -2.49 13.48 -4.57
N GLU A 99 -3.61 13.49 -5.26
CA GLU A 99 -4.85 14.01 -4.69
C GLU A 99 -5.46 13.09 -3.65
N ASP A 100 -5.11 11.80 -3.69
CA ASP A 100 -5.70 10.82 -2.79
C ASP A 100 -4.66 9.81 -2.32
N ASN A 101 -5.03 9.04 -1.31
CA ASN A 101 -4.32 7.84 -0.92
C ASN A 101 -4.99 6.67 -1.60
N ALA A 102 -4.23 5.84 -2.30
CA ALA A 102 -4.80 4.73 -3.05
C ALA A 102 -3.93 3.49 -2.96
N ALA A 103 -4.58 2.34 -3.07
CA ALA A 103 -3.90 1.07 -3.05
C ALA A 103 -4.55 0.13 -4.05
N VAL A 104 -3.84 -0.92 -4.41
CA VAL A 104 -4.38 -1.99 -5.26
C VAL A 104 -4.38 -3.27 -4.47
N LEU A 105 -5.42 -4.08 -4.69
CA LEU A 105 -5.52 -5.38 -4.03
C LEU A 105 -4.59 -6.38 -4.70
N ILE A 106 -3.95 -7.20 -3.89
CA ILE A 106 -3.08 -8.26 -4.40
C ILE A 106 -3.49 -9.59 -3.81
N THR A 107 -3.14 -10.65 -4.52
CA THR A 107 -3.37 -12.02 -4.06
C THR A 107 -2.25 -12.44 -3.13
N PRO A 108 -2.42 -13.54 -2.38
CA PRO A 108 -1.33 -14.04 -1.53
C PRO A 108 -0.06 -14.35 -2.30
N GLU A 109 -0.16 -14.66 -3.58
CA GLU A 109 1.00 -14.92 -4.40
C GLU A 109 1.75 -13.65 -4.81
N GLY A 110 1.17 -12.49 -4.55
CA GLY A 110 1.81 -11.23 -4.90
C GLY A 110 1.37 -10.64 -6.22
N GLU A 111 0.39 -11.23 -6.89
CA GLU A 111 -0.13 -10.70 -8.15
C GLU A 111 -1.34 -9.81 -7.88
N THR A 112 -1.55 -8.84 -8.77
CA THR A 112 -2.70 -7.95 -8.62
C THR A 112 -4.00 -8.73 -8.81
N LYS A 113 -4.99 -8.40 -8.00
CA LYS A 113 -6.30 -9.03 -8.12
C LYS A 113 -7.06 -8.49 -9.32
N GLY A 114 -6.97 -7.20 -9.56
CA GLY A 114 -7.59 -6.58 -10.73
C GLY A 114 -6.66 -6.63 -11.93
N THR A 115 -7.22 -6.42 -13.10
CA THR A 115 -6.43 -6.43 -14.33
C THR A 115 -5.93 -5.04 -14.70
N ASP A 116 -6.57 -3.99 -14.22
CA ASP A 116 -6.21 -2.62 -14.56
C ASP A 116 -6.01 -1.79 -13.30
N ILE A 117 -5.07 -0.88 -13.35
CA ILE A 117 -4.86 0.10 -12.30
C ILE A 117 -5.36 1.45 -12.81
N LYS A 118 -6.24 2.08 -12.05
CA LYS A 118 -6.84 3.36 -12.44
C LYS A 118 -6.01 4.50 -11.89
N GLY A 119 -5.63 5.41 -12.76
CA GLY A 119 -4.90 6.58 -12.37
C GLY A 119 -3.40 6.34 -12.25
N PRO A 120 -2.67 7.34 -11.78
CA PRO A 120 -1.22 7.25 -11.72
C PRO A 120 -0.72 6.36 -10.60
N VAL A 121 0.50 5.89 -10.76
CA VAL A 121 1.21 5.10 -9.75
C VAL A 121 2.52 5.84 -9.45
N ALA A 122 2.81 5.98 -8.18
CA ALA A 122 4.05 6.66 -7.76
C ALA A 122 5.31 5.93 -8.22
#